data_430b6d648d6e27a4319f3f971e56eaf6
#
_entry.id   430b6d648d6e27a4319f3f971e56eaf6
#
_cell.length_a   1.000
_cell.length_b   1.000
_cell.length_c   1.000
_cell.angle_alpha   90.00
_cell.angle_beta   90.00
_cell.angle_gamma   90.00
#
_symmetry.space_group_name_H-M   'P 1'
#
loop_
_entity.id
_entity.type
_entity.pdbx_description
1 polymer ?
#
loop_
_entity_poly.entity_id
_entity_poly.type
_entity_poly.pdbx_seq_one_letter_code
_entity_poly.pdbx_strand_id
1 'polypeptide(L)'
;STLFPYTTLFRSLAAMNRHPDARVLYDTNIGLVSQLISAMEAEKVTPHVLFSSSTQEERDNEYGRSKREGRRLLEEWAGRNRASFTGMVVPNVYGPFGRPNYNSFIATFCYKLTHGETPEVLQDSVVNLIYVGNLCKHIIGKIREAASNDVPVIERDSVPYDFEKKVTTILGLLENFKSLYFDQGIIPVLKDKNEVNLFNTFCGYIDFVSVYPRKLVKHEDPRGMFVETIKLGIGGQVSFSTTVPGITRGNHYHTRKIERFTGKARIQLRKIGTYEVLNFYLDGNEPCYVDMPVWYTHNITNIGDEELYTQFWINEWYDPSDGDTYFDPCDNTENYKLK
;
A
#
# COMPACT_ATOMS: atom_id res chain seq x y z
N SER A 1 -2.97 4.50 -28.08
CA SER A 1 -3.89 5.48 -27.52
C SER A 1 -3.15 6.40 -26.57
N THR A 2 -2.99 7.64 -26.97
CA THR A 2 -2.30 8.74 -26.31
C THR A 2 -3.08 9.17 -25.06
N LEU A 3 -2.71 8.65 -23.89
CA LEU A 3 -3.33 9.07 -22.62
C LEU A 3 -2.77 10.39 -22.07
N PHE A 4 -1.67 10.92 -22.61
CA PHE A 4 -1.14 12.25 -22.27
C PHE A 4 -0.50 12.88 -23.50
N PRO A 5 -1.16 13.82 -24.16
CA PRO A 5 -0.50 14.63 -25.17
C PRO A 5 0.45 15.60 -24.45
N TYR A 6 1.77 15.39 -24.62
CA TYR A 6 2.85 16.28 -24.16
C TYR A 6 2.74 16.66 -22.68
N THR A 7 3.46 15.93 -21.82
CA THR A 7 3.43 16.15 -20.37
C THR A 7 3.93 17.54 -20.01
N THR A 8 2.99 18.44 -19.80
CA THR A 8 3.23 19.74 -19.14
C THR A 8 3.37 19.58 -17.61
N LEU A 9 3.49 18.33 -17.10
CA LEU A 9 3.55 18.01 -15.68
C LEU A 9 4.82 17.23 -15.35
N PHE A 10 5.58 17.70 -14.37
CA PHE A 10 6.72 16.99 -13.79
C PHE A 10 6.48 16.71 -12.30
N ARG A 11 6.79 15.48 -11.85
CA ARG A 11 6.66 15.05 -10.46
C ARG A 11 8.03 14.73 -9.89
N SER A 12 8.49 15.48 -8.88
CA SER A 12 9.73 15.24 -8.18
C SER A 12 9.46 14.59 -6.82
N LEU A 13 9.60 13.28 -6.75
CA LEU A 13 9.49 12.48 -5.52
C LEU A 13 10.87 11.99 -5.04
N ALA A 14 11.91 12.22 -5.83
CA ALA A 14 13.26 11.78 -5.51
C ALA A 14 13.85 12.61 -4.36
N ALA A 15 14.38 11.93 -3.35
CA ALA A 15 15.14 12.54 -2.27
C ALA A 15 15.94 11.47 -1.51
N MET A 16 17.08 11.87 -0.97
CA MET A 16 17.79 11.11 0.05
C MET A 16 17.14 11.36 1.40
N ASN A 17 16.60 10.31 2.05
CA ASN A 17 15.90 10.45 3.32
C ASN A 17 16.82 10.22 4.54
N ARG A 18 17.91 9.47 4.37
CA ARG A 18 18.88 9.15 5.42
C ARG A 18 20.29 9.01 4.82
N HIS A 19 21.26 9.55 5.54
CA HIS A 19 22.68 9.34 5.29
C HIS A 19 23.44 9.53 6.62
N PRO A 20 24.51 8.77 6.91
CA PRO A 20 25.34 8.95 8.11
C PRO A 20 25.91 10.38 8.22
N ASP A 21 26.32 10.94 7.10
CA ASP A 21 26.73 12.34 7.00
C ASP A 21 25.53 13.20 6.57
N ALA A 22 25.09 14.06 7.49
CA ALA A 22 23.95 14.94 7.29
C ALA A 22 24.17 16.00 6.18
N ARG A 23 25.44 16.40 5.96
CA ARG A 23 25.79 17.34 4.89
C ARG A 23 25.63 16.69 3.51
N VAL A 24 26.07 15.42 3.34
CA VAL A 24 25.87 14.68 2.11
C VAL A 24 24.37 14.55 1.78
N LEU A 25 23.54 14.32 2.78
CA LEU A 25 22.08 14.28 2.60
C LEU A 25 21.54 15.62 2.07
N TYR A 26 21.94 16.72 2.70
CA TYR A 26 21.49 18.05 2.30
C TYR A 26 21.96 18.38 0.87
N ASP A 27 23.26 18.23 0.60
CA ASP A 27 23.87 18.57 -0.69
C ASP A 27 23.29 17.72 -1.83
N THR A 28 23.03 16.42 -1.58
CA THR A 28 22.39 15.54 -2.56
C THR A 28 20.98 16.02 -2.89
N ASN A 29 20.16 16.35 -1.89
CA ASN A 29 18.79 16.79 -2.12
C ASN A 29 18.73 18.12 -2.87
N ILE A 30 19.59 19.07 -2.53
CA ILE A 30 19.69 20.34 -3.25
C ILE A 30 20.26 20.14 -4.66
N GLY A 31 21.25 19.27 -4.80
CA GLY A 31 21.81 18.90 -6.10
C GLY A 31 20.78 18.34 -7.08
N LEU A 32 19.89 17.44 -6.60
CA LEU A 32 18.79 16.90 -7.41
C LEU A 32 17.83 18.00 -7.88
N VAL A 33 17.47 18.93 -7.03
CA VAL A 33 16.61 20.06 -7.39
C VAL A 33 17.31 20.98 -8.40
N SER A 34 18.58 21.30 -8.18
CA SER A 34 19.35 22.16 -9.07
C SER A 34 19.53 21.52 -10.46
N GLN A 35 19.80 20.22 -10.52
CA GLN A 35 19.87 19.47 -11.77
C GLN A 35 18.55 19.49 -12.54
N LEU A 36 17.42 19.31 -11.82
CA LEU A 36 16.11 19.39 -12.44
C LEU A 36 15.85 20.78 -13.04
N ILE A 37 16.13 21.84 -12.28
CA ILE A 37 15.98 23.23 -12.76
C ILE A 37 16.84 23.44 -14.01
N SER A 38 18.13 23.07 -13.96
CA SER A 38 19.05 23.22 -15.09
C SER A 38 18.57 22.43 -16.32
N ALA A 39 18.04 21.24 -16.16
CA ALA A 39 17.49 20.44 -17.26
C ALA A 39 16.26 21.13 -17.91
N MET A 40 15.33 21.63 -17.09
CA MET A 40 14.15 22.34 -17.60
C MET A 40 14.53 23.64 -18.34
N GLU A 41 15.53 24.38 -17.85
CA GLU A 41 16.05 25.58 -18.49
C GLU A 41 16.78 25.26 -19.81
N ALA A 42 17.60 24.20 -19.83
CA ALA A 42 18.30 23.76 -21.04
C ALA A 42 17.35 23.33 -22.16
N GLU A 43 16.30 22.57 -21.80
CA GLU A 43 15.26 22.11 -22.72
C GLU A 43 14.22 23.21 -23.04
N LYS A 44 14.28 24.36 -22.39
CA LYS A 44 13.35 25.50 -22.52
C LYS A 44 11.89 25.09 -22.31
N VAL A 45 11.63 24.25 -21.30
CA VAL A 45 10.30 23.78 -20.95
C VAL A 45 9.86 24.34 -19.60
N THR A 46 8.57 24.62 -19.47
CA THR A 46 7.96 25.15 -18.25
C THR A 46 6.80 24.27 -17.76
N PRO A 47 7.09 23.00 -17.38
CA PRO A 47 6.04 22.09 -16.89
C PRO A 47 5.49 22.57 -15.56
N HIS A 48 4.28 22.13 -15.19
CA HIS A 48 3.83 22.20 -13.82
C HIS A 48 4.67 21.24 -12.97
N VAL A 49 5.38 21.74 -11.97
CA VAL A 49 6.21 20.93 -11.09
C VAL A 49 5.46 20.66 -9.78
N LEU A 50 5.17 19.37 -9.50
CA LEU A 50 4.76 18.92 -8.18
C LEU A 50 5.97 18.41 -7.42
N PHE A 51 6.27 19.03 -6.29
CA PHE A 51 7.39 18.66 -5.43
C PHE A 51 6.92 18.09 -4.10
N SER A 52 7.38 16.88 -3.76
CA SER A 52 7.11 16.31 -2.44
C SER A 52 8.03 16.93 -1.40
N SER A 53 7.50 17.86 -0.65
CA SER A 53 8.13 18.33 0.58
C SER A 53 7.65 17.53 1.80
N SER A 54 7.87 17.99 2.99
CA SER A 54 7.57 17.25 4.22
C SER A 54 7.19 18.22 5.35
N THR A 55 6.35 17.77 6.27
CA THR A 55 6.12 18.48 7.55
C THR A 55 7.40 18.64 8.37
N GLN A 56 8.48 17.91 8.02
CA GLN A 56 9.79 18.11 8.64
C GLN A 56 10.50 19.40 8.19
N GLU A 57 9.98 20.15 7.21
CA GLU A 57 10.50 21.48 6.85
C GLU A 57 10.60 22.43 8.07
N GLU A 58 9.72 22.23 9.06
CA GLU A 58 9.67 23.05 10.28
C GLU A 58 10.70 22.63 11.33
N ARG A 59 11.35 21.48 11.13
CA ARG A 59 12.37 20.95 12.05
C ARG A 59 13.75 21.47 11.69
N ASP A 60 14.57 21.72 12.72
CA ASP A 60 15.96 22.09 12.56
C ASP A 60 16.86 20.85 12.39
N ASN A 61 16.74 20.21 11.22
CA ASN A 61 17.60 19.12 10.79
C ASN A 61 17.90 19.24 9.29
N GLU A 62 18.97 18.61 8.82
CA GLU A 62 19.42 18.76 7.42
C GLU A 62 18.40 18.25 6.40
N TYR A 63 17.62 17.23 6.73
CA TYR A 63 16.55 16.78 5.87
C TYR A 63 15.46 17.82 5.70
N GLY A 64 14.94 18.36 6.82
CA GLY A 64 13.92 19.40 6.80
C GLY A 64 14.41 20.67 6.09
N ARG A 65 15.65 21.09 6.36
CA ARG A 65 16.26 22.22 5.68
C ARG A 65 16.37 22.00 4.18
N SER A 66 16.83 20.81 3.74
CA SER A 66 16.94 20.47 2.31
C SER A 66 15.58 20.46 1.59
N LYS A 67 14.52 19.98 2.26
CA LYS A 67 13.18 19.99 1.69
C LYS A 67 12.60 21.41 1.56
N ARG A 68 12.77 22.23 2.59
CA ARG A 68 12.37 23.64 2.57
C ARG A 68 13.11 24.43 1.48
N GLU A 69 14.44 24.27 1.40
CA GLU A 69 15.27 24.95 0.42
C GLU A 69 14.96 24.47 -1.00
N GLY A 70 14.82 23.15 -1.22
CA GLY A 70 14.44 22.60 -2.51
C GLY A 70 13.08 23.11 -3.01
N ARG A 71 12.09 23.24 -2.10
CA ARG A 71 10.80 23.85 -2.42
C ARG A 71 10.96 25.31 -2.82
N ARG A 72 11.73 26.10 -2.05
CA ARG A 72 12.00 27.52 -2.34
C ARG A 72 12.66 27.73 -3.70
N LEU A 73 13.65 26.93 -4.04
CA LEU A 73 14.34 27.01 -5.35
C LEU A 73 13.39 26.75 -6.52
N LEU A 74 12.52 25.76 -6.41
CA LEU A 74 11.52 25.46 -7.45
C LEU A 74 10.42 26.53 -7.54
N GLU A 75 10.00 27.09 -6.41
CA GLU A 75 9.05 28.18 -6.33
C GLU A 75 9.60 29.43 -7.01
N GLU A 76 10.87 29.79 -6.77
CA GLU A 76 11.57 30.90 -7.42
C GLU A 76 11.75 30.64 -8.91
N TRP A 77 12.12 29.43 -9.30
CA TRP A 77 12.23 29.04 -10.71
C TRP A 77 10.88 29.22 -11.43
N ALA A 78 9.79 28.75 -10.84
CA ALA A 78 8.44 28.87 -11.39
C ALA A 78 8.04 30.34 -11.57
N GLY A 79 8.32 31.19 -10.57
CA GLY A 79 8.05 32.63 -10.64
C GLY A 79 8.79 33.33 -11.77
N ARG A 80 10.08 33.01 -11.96
CA ARG A 80 10.90 33.59 -13.05
C ARG A 80 10.45 33.15 -14.44
N ASN A 81 9.97 31.89 -14.57
CA ASN A 81 9.66 31.28 -15.85
C ASN A 81 8.15 31.28 -16.18
N ARG A 82 7.31 31.90 -15.34
CA ARG A 82 5.84 31.85 -15.46
C ARG A 82 5.31 30.43 -15.56
N ALA A 83 5.87 29.51 -14.76
CA ALA A 83 5.49 28.11 -14.67
C ALA A 83 4.60 27.86 -13.45
N SER A 84 3.83 26.77 -13.45
CA SER A 84 3.09 26.34 -12.27
C SER A 84 3.97 25.50 -11.35
N PHE A 85 3.79 25.68 -10.04
CA PHE A 85 4.48 24.92 -9.00
C PHE A 85 3.54 24.60 -7.83
N THR A 86 3.54 23.34 -7.40
CA THR A 86 2.87 22.89 -6.17
C THR A 86 3.86 22.22 -5.24
N GLY A 87 4.22 22.90 -4.16
CA GLY A 87 5.07 22.34 -3.10
C GLY A 87 4.21 21.65 -2.04
N MET A 88 4.08 20.33 -2.14
CA MET A 88 3.25 19.53 -1.23
C MET A 88 3.99 19.25 0.07
N VAL A 89 3.50 19.77 1.20
CA VAL A 89 3.99 19.50 2.55
C VAL A 89 3.31 18.24 3.07
N VAL A 90 3.97 17.10 2.87
CA VAL A 90 3.41 15.78 3.12
C VAL A 90 3.65 15.34 4.58
N PRO A 91 2.63 14.85 5.30
CA PRO A 91 2.78 14.25 6.64
C PRO A 91 3.46 12.87 6.55
N ASN A 92 3.55 12.14 7.68
CA ASN A 92 4.10 10.79 7.66
C ASN A 92 3.21 9.85 6.85
N VAL A 93 3.77 9.27 5.79
CA VAL A 93 3.07 8.36 4.89
C VAL A 93 3.21 6.93 5.41
N TYR A 94 2.10 6.19 5.40
CA TYR A 94 2.08 4.75 5.66
C TYR A 94 1.26 4.00 4.60
N GLY A 95 1.49 2.71 4.50
CA GLY A 95 0.82 1.84 3.55
C GLY A 95 1.65 0.59 3.23
N PRO A 96 1.11 -0.33 2.45
CA PRO A 96 1.85 -1.51 2.01
C PRO A 96 3.08 -1.11 1.17
N PHE A 97 4.09 -2.01 1.14
CA PHE A 97 5.31 -1.90 0.33
C PHE A 97 6.32 -0.81 0.75
N GLY A 98 6.09 -0.09 1.85
CA GLY A 98 7.11 0.76 2.43
C GLY A 98 8.35 -0.07 2.82
N ARG A 99 9.57 0.44 2.53
CA ARG A 99 10.80 -0.27 2.88
C ARG A 99 10.97 -0.29 4.41
N PRO A 100 11.03 -1.49 5.05
CA PRO A 100 11.32 -1.59 6.48
C PRO A 100 12.71 -1.06 6.82
N ASN A 101 12.90 -0.63 8.07
CA ASN A 101 14.16 -0.12 8.58
C ASN A 101 14.75 1.06 7.78
N TYR A 102 13.88 1.82 7.12
CA TYR A 102 14.30 2.97 6.31
C TYR A 102 13.66 4.27 6.83
N ASN A 103 12.52 4.71 6.35
CA ASN A 103 11.92 6.01 6.70
C ASN A 103 10.48 5.94 7.20
N SER A 104 9.88 4.76 7.27
CA SER A 104 8.56 4.54 7.84
C SER A 104 8.66 3.64 9.07
N PHE A 105 8.32 4.18 10.24
CA PHE A 105 8.29 3.40 11.46
C PHE A 105 7.15 2.34 11.42
N ILE A 106 6.01 2.65 10.79
CA ILE A 106 4.92 1.68 10.62
C ILE A 106 5.38 0.49 9.78
N ALA A 107 6.06 0.74 8.65
CA ALA A 107 6.65 -0.33 7.83
C ALA A 107 7.61 -1.21 8.65
N THR A 108 8.46 -0.55 9.46
CA THR A 108 9.43 -1.24 10.33
C THR A 108 8.73 -2.06 11.41
N PHE A 109 7.71 -1.52 12.05
CA PHE A 109 6.96 -2.22 13.09
C PHE A 109 6.19 -3.42 12.53
N CYS A 110 5.48 -3.23 11.42
CA CYS A 110 4.79 -4.33 10.74
C CYS A 110 5.75 -5.45 10.35
N TYR A 111 6.87 -5.12 9.72
CA TYR A 111 7.88 -6.09 9.33
C TYR A 111 8.43 -6.85 10.55
N LYS A 112 8.87 -6.15 11.58
CA LYS A 112 9.43 -6.77 12.80
C LYS A 112 8.42 -7.72 13.45
N LEU A 113 7.18 -7.27 13.65
CA LEU A 113 6.13 -8.07 14.26
C LEU A 113 5.81 -9.35 13.47
N THR A 114 5.80 -9.29 12.15
CA THR A 114 5.51 -10.46 11.29
C THR A 114 6.71 -11.39 11.11
N HIS A 115 7.93 -10.94 11.47
CA HIS A 115 9.17 -11.72 11.39
C HIS A 115 9.72 -12.12 12.76
N GLY A 116 8.90 -12.02 13.82
CA GLY A 116 9.29 -12.48 15.17
C GLY A 116 10.28 -11.54 15.87
N GLU A 117 10.48 -10.33 15.38
CA GLU A 117 11.31 -9.31 16.01
C GLU A 117 10.46 -8.38 16.88
N THR A 118 11.07 -7.79 17.92
CA THR A 118 10.42 -6.80 18.77
C THR A 118 10.65 -5.39 18.25
N PRO A 119 9.60 -4.62 17.92
CA PRO A 119 9.72 -3.20 17.62
C PRO A 119 10.21 -2.40 18.83
N GLU A 120 11.00 -1.36 18.58
CA GLU A 120 11.48 -0.44 19.61
C GLU A 120 10.97 0.97 19.34
N VAL A 121 10.40 1.60 20.36
CA VAL A 121 9.95 2.99 20.30
C VAL A 121 11.05 3.89 20.87
N LEU A 122 11.81 4.53 19.99
CA LEU A 122 12.89 5.44 20.37
C LEU A 122 12.36 6.76 20.94
N GLN A 123 11.23 7.23 20.42
CA GLN A 123 10.56 8.45 20.87
C GLN A 123 9.05 8.32 20.74
N ASP A 124 8.31 8.46 21.83
CA ASP A 124 6.85 8.45 21.82
C ASP A 124 6.29 9.85 21.57
N SER A 125 6.18 10.20 20.31
CA SER A 125 5.60 11.47 19.88
C SER A 125 4.23 11.26 19.22
N VAL A 126 3.40 12.30 19.24
CA VAL A 126 2.20 12.35 18.39
C VAL A 126 2.62 12.59 16.95
N VAL A 127 2.10 11.81 16.03
CA VAL A 127 2.43 11.86 14.61
C VAL A 127 1.17 11.98 13.75
N ASN A 128 1.23 12.84 12.77
CA ASN A 128 0.20 12.98 11.74
C ASN A 128 0.48 11.98 10.62
N LEU A 129 -0.51 11.21 10.24
CA LEU A 129 -0.40 10.09 9.32
C LEU A 129 -1.37 10.21 8.17
N ILE A 130 -0.89 9.91 6.96
CA ILE A 130 -1.70 9.77 5.76
C ILE A 130 -1.48 8.38 5.14
N TYR A 131 -2.58 7.72 4.78
CA TYR A 131 -2.51 6.48 4.01
C TYR A 131 -2.05 6.78 2.58
N VAL A 132 -1.14 5.97 2.05
CA VAL A 132 -0.57 6.18 0.70
C VAL A 132 -1.64 6.30 -0.40
N GLY A 133 -2.74 5.54 -0.29
CA GLY A 133 -3.85 5.63 -1.23
C GLY A 133 -4.54 7.00 -1.20
N ASN A 134 -4.70 7.61 -0.02
CA ASN A 134 -5.29 8.94 0.12
C ASN A 134 -4.32 10.04 -0.38
N LEU A 135 -3.02 9.87 -0.13
CA LEU A 135 -2.00 10.75 -0.72
C LEU A 135 -2.02 10.69 -2.25
N CYS A 136 -2.12 9.50 -2.84
CA CYS A 136 -2.23 9.35 -4.29
C CYS A 136 -3.48 10.04 -4.85
N LYS A 137 -4.63 9.90 -4.18
CA LYS A 137 -5.87 10.60 -4.57
C LYS A 137 -5.68 12.12 -4.52
N HIS A 138 -5.04 12.63 -3.48
CA HIS A 138 -4.74 14.06 -3.33
C HIS A 138 -3.84 14.55 -4.47
N ILE A 139 -2.75 13.85 -4.76
CA ILE A 139 -1.84 14.17 -5.87
C ILE A 139 -2.58 14.19 -7.22
N ILE A 140 -3.41 13.17 -7.49
CA ILE A 140 -4.22 13.10 -8.73
C ILE A 140 -5.20 14.27 -8.79
N GLY A 141 -5.79 14.64 -7.67
CA GLY A 141 -6.65 15.84 -7.56
C GLY A 141 -5.90 17.11 -7.99
N LYS A 142 -4.72 17.34 -7.43
CA LYS A 142 -3.87 18.49 -7.79
C LYS A 142 -3.45 18.50 -9.26
N ILE A 143 -3.17 17.35 -9.83
CA ILE A 143 -2.87 17.22 -11.27
C ILE A 143 -4.06 17.64 -12.12
N ARG A 144 -5.27 17.21 -11.77
CA ARG A 144 -6.48 17.53 -12.50
C ARG A 144 -6.85 19.02 -12.36
N GLU A 145 -6.71 19.56 -11.16
CA GLU A 145 -6.91 20.99 -10.89
C GLU A 145 -5.97 21.86 -11.73
N ALA A 146 -4.68 21.53 -11.73
CA ALA A 146 -3.70 22.26 -12.53
C ALA A 146 -3.95 22.17 -14.05
N ALA A 147 -4.43 21.02 -14.54
CA ALA A 147 -4.75 20.84 -15.96
C ALA A 147 -5.96 21.66 -16.42
N SER A 148 -6.80 22.14 -15.49
CA SER A 148 -7.96 22.96 -15.77
C SER A 148 -7.70 24.48 -15.64
N ASN A 149 -6.50 24.87 -15.17
CA ASN A 149 -6.14 26.28 -14.96
C ASN A 149 -5.37 26.83 -16.17
N ASP A 150 -5.87 27.92 -16.73
CA ASP A 150 -5.19 28.65 -17.81
C ASP A 150 -4.07 29.59 -17.35
N VAL A 151 -3.99 29.83 -16.05
CA VAL A 151 -3.00 30.73 -15.43
C VAL A 151 -2.05 29.96 -14.54
N PRO A 152 -0.73 30.24 -14.62
CA PRO A 152 0.24 29.61 -13.73
C PRO A 152 -0.09 29.82 -12.24
N VAL A 153 -0.05 28.74 -11.46
CA VAL A 153 -0.30 28.73 -10.02
C VAL A 153 0.98 28.34 -9.29
N ILE A 154 1.36 29.14 -8.30
CA ILE A 154 2.45 28.82 -7.38
C ILE A 154 1.86 28.68 -5.98
N GLU A 155 1.89 27.47 -5.44
CA GLU A 155 1.26 27.18 -4.14
C GLU A 155 2.14 26.31 -3.24
N ARG A 156 2.00 26.55 -1.92
CA ARG A 156 2.41 25.62 -0.87
C ARG A 156 1.17 24.87 -0.41
N ASP A 157 1.07 23.61 -0.78
CA ASP A 157 -0.05 22.73 -0.47
C ASP A 157 0.23 21.95 0.82
N SER A 158 -0.53 22.23 1.87
CA SER A 158 -0.49 21.46 3.12
C SER A 158 -1.36 20.22 2.98
N VAL A 159 -0.73 19.10 2.62
CA VAL A 159 -1.45 17.82 2.43
C VAL A 159 -2.15 17.42 3.73
N PRO A 160 -3.47 17.17 3.71
CA PRO A 160 -4.20 16.75 4.90
C PRO A 160 -3.70 15.40 5.41
N TYR A 161 -3.81 15.18 6.71
CA TYR A 161 -3.57 13.87 7.32
C TYR A 161 -4.90 13.16 7.63
N ASP A 162 -4.88 11.82 7.66
CA ASP A 162 -6.08 11.03 7.95
C ASP A 162 -6.36 10.98 9.45
N PHE A 163 -5.32 10.87 10.27
CA PHE A 163 -5.42 10.84 11.73
C PHE A 163 -4.08 11.18 12.40
N GLU A 164 -4.15 11.49 13.68
CA GLU A 164 -3.00 11.64 14.56
C GLU A 164 -3.07 10.67 15.74
N LYS A 165 -1.95 10.08 16.11
CA LYS A 165 -1.81 9.19 17.27
C LYS A 165 -0.39 9.18 17.79
N LYS A 166 -0.20 8.81 19.07
CA LYS A 166 1.12 8.49 19.61
C LYS A 166 1.70 7.24 18.97
N VAL A 167 3.01 7.20 18.81
CA VAL A 167 3.73 6.05 18.25
C VAL A 167 3.45 4.77 19.03
N THR A 168 3.42 4.83 20.38
CA THR A 168 3.07 3.69 21.25
C THR A 168 1.64 3.20 21.03
N THR A 169 0.68 4.09 20.79
CA THR A 169 -0.72 3.70 20.50
C THR A 169 -0.80 2.93 19.19
N ILE A 170 -0.05 3.36 18.16
CA ILE A 170 0.01 2.66 16.87
C ILE A 170 0.66 1.29 17.05
N LEU A 171 1.75 1.20 17.80
CA LEU A 171 2.40 -0.08 18.10
C LEU A 171 1.42 -1.04 18.78
N GLY A 172 0.66 -0.60 19.79
CA GLY A 172 -0.33 -1.42 20.47
C GLY A 172 -1.44 -1.97 19.53
N LEU A 173 -1.87 -1.17 18.53
CA LEU A 173 -2.79 -1.66 17.48
C LEU A 173 -2.14 -2.75 16.62
N LEU A 174 -0.89 -2.57 16.20
CA LEU A 174 -0.16 -3.55 15.40
C LEU A 174 0.12 -4.83 16.18
N GLU A 175 0.44 -4.74 17.47
CA GLU A 175 0.61 -5.90 18.38
C GLU A 175 -0.71 -6.66 18.54
N ASN A 176 -1.86 -5.96 18.62
CA ASN A 176 -3.16 -6.59 18.64
C ASN A 176 -3.46 -7.32 17.32
N PHE A 177 -3.12 -6.74 16.17
CA PHE A 177 -3.23 -7.41 14.87
C PHE A 177 -2.32 -8.64 14.80
N LYS A 178 -1.09 -8.55 15.32
CA LYS A 178 -0.21 -9.72 15.42
C LYS A 178 -0.84 -10.82 16.27
N SER A 179 -1.27 -10.50 17.48
CA SER A 179 -1.81 -11.48 18.42
C SER A 179 -3.08 -12.16 17.91
N LEU A 180 -4.05 -11.39 17.43
CA LEU A 180 -5.32 -11.95 16.96
C LEU A 180 -5.21 -12.57 15.57
N TYR A 181 -4.74 -11.79 14.59
CA TYR A 181 -4.76 -12.23 13.20
C TYR A 181 -3.55 -13.10 12.84
N PHE A 182 -2.34 -12.61 13.09
CA PHE A 182 -1.13 -13.32 12.67
C PHE A 182 -0.89 -14.59 13.48
N ASP A 183 -1.07 -14.55 14.80
CA ASP A 183 -0.82 -15.71 15.65
C ASP A 183 -2.01 -16.69 15.71
N GLN A 184 -3.25 -16.19 15.79
CA GLN A 184 -4.44 -17.00 16.07
C GLN A 184 -5.40 -17.16 14.89
N GLY A 185 -5.22 -16.40 13.81
CA GLY A 185 -6.13 -16.44 12.65
C GLY A 185 -7.49 -15.81 12.89
N ILE A 186 -7.65 -15.03 13.96
CA ILE A 186 -8.89 -14.32 14.31
C ILE A 186 -8.89 -12.97 13.61
N ILE A 187 -9.95 -12.66 12.87
CA ILE A 187 -10.11 -11.34 12.24
C ILE A 187 -10.38 -10.30 13.34
N PRO A 188 -9.52 -9.28 13.51
CA PRO A 188 -9.67 -8.29 14.59
C PRO A 188 -10.86 -7.34 14.35
N VAL A 189 -11.34 -6.71 15.41
CA VAL A 189 -12.27 -5.59 15.29
C VAL A 189 -11.53 -4.38 14.73
N LEU A 190 -12.01 -3.85 13.61
CA LEU A 190 -11.49 -2.66 12.94
C LEU A 190 -12.55 -1.55 13.05
N LYS A 191 -12.29 -0.54 13.86
CA LYS A 191 -13.31 0.44 14.30
C LYS A 191 -13.64 1.48 13.23
N ASP A 192 -12.67 1.81 12.40
CA ASP A 192 -12.78 2.85 11.39
C ASP A 192 -11.88 2.56 10.18
N LYS A 193 -11.98 3.38 9.15
CA LYS A 193 -11.19 3.26 7.92
C LYS A 193 -9.67 3.35 8.15
N ASN A 194 -9.23 4.07 9.16
CA ASN A 194 -7.81 4.20 9.47
C ASN A 194 -7.26 2.90 10.07
N GLU A 195 -8.03 2.24 10.94
CA GLU A 195 -7.67 0.91 11.45
C GLU A 195 -7.70 -0.15 10.34
N VAL A 196 -8.67 -0.07 9.40
CA VAL A 196 -8.68 -0.93 8.19
C VAL A 196 -7.43 -0.71 7.36
N ASN A 197 -7.06 0.53 7.06
CA ASN A 197 -5.85 0.84 6.29
C ASN A 197 -4.57 0.39 7.03
N LEU A 198 -4.53 0.52 8.36
CA LEU A 198 -3.40 0.08 9.17
C LEU A 198 -3.30 -1.46 9.19
N PHE A 199 -4.43 -2.16 9.30
CA PHE A 199 -4.51 -3.61 9.21
C PHE A 199 -4.08 -4.13 7.83
N ASN A 200 -4.58 -3.52 6.76
CA ASN A 200 -4.16 -3.84 5.39
C ASN A 200 -2.65 -3.61 5.19
N THR A 201 -2.12 -2.55 5.79
CA THR A 201 -0.67 -2.29 5.80
C THR A 201 0.07 -3.42 6.52
N PHE A 202 -0.38 -3.81 7.73
CA PHE A 202 0.22 -4.90 8.50
C PHE A 202 0.25 -6.21 7.70
N CYS A 203 -0.86 -6.60 7.09
CA CYS A 203 -0.94 -7.81 6.27
C CYS A 203 0.04 -7.82 5.09
N GLY A 204 0.36 -6.66 4.53
CA GLY A 204 1.31 -6.52 3.43
C GLY A 204 2.78 -6.84 3.78
N TYR A 205 3.10 -7.06 5.07
CA TYR A 205 4.42 -7.45 5.54
C TYR A 205 4.53 -8.91 5.97
N ILE A 206 3.46 -9.69 5.84
CA ILE A 206 3.49 -11.14 6.10
C ILE A 206 4.31 -11.83 5.02
N ASP A 207 5.20 -12.73 5.42
CA ASP A 207 5.86 -13.64 4.47
C ASP A 207 4.88 -14.75 4.06
N PHE A 208 4.28 -14.57 2.88
CA PHE A 208 3.24 -15.46 2.38
C PHE A 208 3.72 -16.89 2.18
N VAL A 209 4.95 -17.07 1.72
CA VAL A 209 5.51 -18.39 1.43
C VAL A 209 5.69 -19.20 2.70
N SER A 210 6.11 -18.56 3.78
CA SER A 210 6.33 -19.26 5.06
C SER A 210 5.05 -19.44 5.88
N VAL A 211 4.03 -18.59 5.67
CA VAL A 211 2.82 -18.55 6.50
C VAL A 211 1.65 -19.31 5.88
N TYR A 212 1.53 -19.36 4.58
CA TYR A 212 0.38 -19.95 3.89
C TYR A 212 0.76 -21.20 3.05
N PRO A 213 -0.17 -22.15 2.90
CA PRO A 213 -1.52 -22.18 3.45
C PRO A 213 -1.52 -22.49 4.96
N ARG A 214 -2.37 -21.81 5.72
CA ARG A 214 -2.54 -22.09 7.16
C ARG A 214 -3.49 -23.26 7.36
N LYS A 215 -3.01 -24.27 8.10
CA LYS A 215 -3.82 -25.42 8.49
C LYS A 215 -4.88 -25.04 9.51
N LEU A 216 -6.09 -25.56 9.32
CA LEU A 216 -7.19 -25.44 10.28
C LEU A 216 -7.23 -26.66 11.20
N VAL A 217 -7.80 -26.48 12.39
CA VAL A 217 -7.94 -27.59 13.35
C VAL A 217 -9.16 -28.42 12.95
N LYS A 218 -8.91 -29.72 12.73
CA LYS A 218 -9.96 -30.71 12.49
C LYS A 218 -10.41 -31.32 13.80
N HIS A 219 -11.71 -31.46 13.97
CA HIS A 219 -12.34 -32.24 15.03
C HIS A 219 -13.05 -33.39 14.35
N GLU A 220 -12.48 -34.59 14.41
CA GLU A 220 -12.99 -35.80 13.72
C GLU A 220 -13.57 -36.76 14.74
N ASP A 221 -14.75 -37.35 14.43
CA ASP A 221 -15.34 -38.46 15.13
C ASP A 221 -16.03 -39.43 14.12
N PRO A 222 -16.61 -40.55 14.54
CA PRO A 222 -17.27 -41.48 13.62
C PRO A 222 -18.42 -40.92 12.79
N ARG A 223 -18.91 -39.73 13.08
CA ARG A 223 -19.99 -39.04 12.35
C ARG A 223 -19.45 -38.15 11.23
N GLY A 224 -18.14 -37.81 11.25
CA GLY A 224 -17.52 -36.94 10.28
C GLY A 224 -16.56 -35.92 10.90
N MET A 225 -16.34 -34.81 10.18
CA MET A 225 -15.36 -33.78 10.54
C MET A 225 -16.07 -32.44 10.74
N PHE A 226 -15.66 -31.72 11.81
CA PHE A 226 -16.02 -30.33 12.06
C PHE A 226 -14.76 -29.46 12.03
N VAL A 227 -14.82 -28.32 11.32
CA VAL A 227 -13.70 -27.36 11.20
C VAL A 227 -14.21 -25.93 11.32
N GLU A 228 -13.62 -25.17 12.22
CA GLU A 228 -13.86 -23.72 12.31
C GLU A 228 -13.04 -23.01 11.23
N THR A 229 -13.68 -22.50 10.19
CA THR A 229 -12.99 -21.93 9.00
C THR A 229 -12.67 -20.45 9.16
N ILE A 230 -13.58 -19.66 9.71
CA ILE A 230 -13.45 -18.20 9.87
C ILE A 230 -13.88 -17.80 11.27
N LYS A 231 -12.96 -17.22 12.04
CA LYS A 231 -13.20 -16.66 13.37
C LYS A 231 -13.22 -15.14 13.26
N LEU A 232 -14.36 -14.53 13.57
CA LEU A 232 -14.57 -13.09 13.42
C LEU A 232 -14.63 -12.41 14.79
N GLY A 233 -13.76 -11.43 15.01
CA GLY A 233 -13.93 -10.39 16.03
C GLY A 233 -14.79 -9.22 15.53
N ILE A 234 -15.07 -9.18 14.23
CA ILE A 234 -15.80 -8.10 13.54
C ILE A 234 -16.80 -8.72 12.55
N GLY A 235 -17.73 -7.91 12.04
CA GLY A 235 -18.57 -8.25 10.89
C GLY A 235 -17.77 -8.38 9.58
N GLY A 236 -18.40 -8.08 8.50
CA GLY A 236 -17.95 -8.31 7.14
C GLY A 236 -18.92 -9.25 6.44
N GLN A 237 -18.53 -9.74 5.28
CA GLN A 237 -19.35 -10.64 4.49
C GLN A 237 -18.67 -11.99 4.32
N VAL A 238 -19.38 -13.06 4.68
CA VAL A 238 -19.00 -14.43 4.36
C VAL A 238 -19.85 -14.89 3.19
N SER A 239 -19.23 -15.40 2.17
CA SER A 239 -19.89 -15.91 0.96
C SER A 239 -19.33 -17.28 0.59
N PHE A 240 -20.08 -18.04 -0.19
CA PHE A 240 -19.55 -19.24 -0.85
C PHE A 240 -19.74 -19.16 -2.36
N SER A 241 -18.91 -19.85 -3.09
CA SER A 241 -19.08 -20.02 -4.53
C SER A 241 -18.77 -21.44 -4.94
N THR A 242 -19.32 -21.85 -6.09
CA THR A 242 -18.96 -23.09 -6.74
C THR A 242 -18.15 -22.79 -8.00
N THR A 243 -17.26 -23.73 -8.34
CA THR A 243 -16.42 -23.61 -9.56
C THR A 243 -16.31 -25.01 -10.19
N VAL A 244 -16.77 -25.16 -11.43
CA VAL A 244 -16.69 -26.43 -12.15
C VAL A 244 -15.22 -26.80 -12.43
N PRO A 245 -14.91 -28.11 -12.66
CA PRO A 245 -13.57 -28.59 -12.91
C PRO A 245 -12.85 -27.83 -14.05
N GLY A 246 -11.57 -27.51 -13.86
CA GLY A 246 -10.71 -26.83 -14.84
C GLY A 246 -10.93 -25.32 -14.95
N ILE A 247 -11.96 -24.75 -14.31
CA ILE A 247 -12.26 -23.32 -14.40
C ILE A 247 -11.48 -22.52 -13.37
N THR A 248 -11.01 -21.36 -13.80
CA THR A 248 -10.36 -20.34 -12.96
C THR A 248 -11.28 -19.14 -12.75
N ARG A 249 -11.38 -18.66 -11.51
CA ARG A 249 -12.09 -17.44 -11.14
C ARG A 249 -11.10 -16.48 -10.49
N GLY A 250 -11.42 -15.17 -10.48
CA GLY A 250 -10.56 -14.13 -9.95
C GLY A 250 -9.85 -13.37 -11.06
N ASN A 251 -8.51 -13.39 -11.08
CA ASN A 251 -7.67 -12.57 -11.95
C ASN A 251 -7.88 -11.07 -11.73
N HIS A 252 -7.98 -10.69 -10.46
CA HIS A 252 -8.15 -9.29 -10.03
C HIS A 252 -7.42 -9.05 -8.71
N TYR A 253 -7.28 -7.80 -8.36
CA TYR A 253 -6.77 -7.38 -7.07
C TYR A 253 -7.69 -6.35 -6.42
N HIS A 254 -7.48 -6.13 -5.12
CA HIS A 254 -8.16 -5.15 -4.30
C HIS A 254 -7.18 -4.14 -3.72
N THR A 255 -7.66 -2.96 -3.42
CA THR A 255 -6.86 -1.89 -2.80
C THR A 255 -7.21 -1.68 -1.32
N ARG A 256 -8.36 -2.19 -0.87
CA ARG A 256 -8.85 -2.08 0.51
C ARG A 256 -9.49 -3.34 1.07
N LYS A 257 -9.84 -4.32 0.24
CA LYS A 257 -10.43 -5.60 0.66
C LYS A 257 -9.37 -6.65 0.88
N ILE A 258 -9.53 -7.43 1.94
CA ILE A 258 -8.80 -8.67 2.18
C ILE A 258 -9.80 -9.80 2.05
N GLU A 259 -9.45 -10.83 1.30
CA GLU A 259 -10.25 -12.02 1.11
C GLU A 259 -9.57 -13.24 1.72
N ARG A 260 -10.35 -14.20 2.19
CA ARG A 260 -9.88 -15.50 2.69
C ARG A 260 -10.60 -16.62 1.96
N PHE A 261 -9.83 -17.57 1.42
CA PHE A 261 -10.36 -18.72 0.68
C PHE A 261 -10.05 -20.05 1.35
N THR A 262 -11.01 -20.96 1.27
CA THR A 262 -10.87 -22.37 1.68
C THR A 262 -11.46 -23.28 0.61
N GLY A 263 -10.96 -24.53 0.47
CA GLY A 263 -11.47 -25.50 -0.51
C GLY A 263 -10.35 -26.41 -1.07
N LYS A 264 -10.68 -27.25 -2.07
CA LYS A 264 -9.68 -28.06 -2.81
C LYS A 264 -9.35 -27.38 -4.13
N ALA A 265 -8.26 -26.62 -4.16
CA ALA A 265 -7.96 -25.73 -5.27
C ALA A 265 -6.48 -25.40 -5.40
N ARG A 266 -6.10 -24.84 -6.56
CA ARG A 266 -4.87 -24.06 -6.69
C ARG A 266 -5.23 -22.57 -6.57
N ILE A 267 -4.57 -21.87 -5.65
CA ILE A 267 -4.63 -20.42 -5.54
C ILE A 267 -3.32 -19.83 -6.03
N GLN A 268 -3.40 -18.80 -6.85
CA GLN A 268 -2.26 -18.03 -7.30
C GLN A 268 -2.33 -16.62 -6.74
N LEU A 269 -1.19 -16.11 -6.30
CA LEU A 269 -1.01 -14.71 -5.90
C LEU A 269 0.16 -14.11 -6.66
N ARG A 270 -0.01 -12.89 -7.13
CA ARG A 270 1.09 -12.09 -7.69
C ARG A 270 0.98 -10.66 -7.19
N LYS A 271 2.05 -10.15 -6.62
CA LYS A 271 2.13 -8.74 -6.23
C LYS A 271 2.04 -7.85 -7.46
N ILE A 272 1.21 -6.81 -7.41
CA ILE A 272 1.09 -5.84 -8.49
C ILE A 272 2.45 -5.20 -8.78
N GLY A 273 2.79 -5.09 -10.06
CA GLY A 273 4.09 -4.56 -10.50
C GLY A 273 5.24 -5.56 -10.46
N THR A 274 4.99 -6.84 -10.17
CA THR A 274 6.01 -7.91 -10.19
C THR A 274 5.63 -9.05 -11.13
N TYR A 275 6.59 -9.95 -11.39
CA TYR A 275 6.41 -11.11 -12.27
C TYR A 275 6.27 -12.43 -11.51
N GLU A 276 6.63 -12.45 -10.23
CA GLU A 276 6.62 -13.66 -9.43
C GLU A 276 5.20 -14.07 -9.08
N VAL A 277 4.82 -15.30 -9.44
CA VAL A 277 3.53 -15.91 -9.14
C VAL A 277 3.72 -16.98 -8.07
N LEU A 278 3.11 -16.75 -6.91
CA LEU A 278 3.06 -17.72 -5.82
C LEU A 278 1.90 -18.68 -6.08
N ASN A 279 2.14 -19.99 -5.89
CA ASN A 279 1.12 -21.03 -6.06
C ASN A 279 0.89 -21.75 -4.72
N PHE A 280 -0.35 -21.80 -4.28
CA PHE A 280 -0.79 -22.52 -3.08
C PHE A 280 -1.80 -23.59 -3.48
N TYR A 281 -1.57 -24.82 -2.99
CA TYR A 281 -2.45 -25.95 -3.25
C TYR A 281 -3.20 -26.28 -1.96
N LEU A 282 -4.52 -26.24 -2.06
CA LEU A 282 -5.43 -26.52 -0.96
C LEU A 282 -6.06 -27.90 -1.20
N ASP A 283 -6.06 -28.73 -0.17
CA ASP A 283 -6.70 -30.04 -0.18
C ASP A 283 -7.84 -30.07 0.85
N GLY A 284 -9.03 -30.51 0.41
CA GLY A 284 -10.18 -30.64 1.29
C GLY A 284 -9.98 -31.64 2.45
N ASN A 285 -9.04 -32.59 2.31
CA ASN A 285 -8.65 -33.52 3.38
C ASN A 285 -7.77 -32.87 4.45
N GLU A 286 -7.00 -31.85 4.08
CA GLU A 286 -6.19 -31.01 4.94
C GLU A 286 -6.74 -29.57 4.93
N PRO A 287 -7.84 -29.27 5.69
CA PRO A 287 -8.44 -27.95 5.65
C PRO A 287 -7.45 -26.83 5.97
N CYS A 288 -7.34 -25.89 5.07
CA CYS A 288 -6.44 -24.75 5.18
C CYS A 288 -7.03 -23.54 4.45
N TYR A 289 -6.41 -22.40 4.62
CA TYR A 289 -6.82 -21.18 3.93
C TYR A 289 -5.62 -20.37 3.44
N VAL A 290 -5.89 -19.49 2.49
CA VAL A 290 -4.98 -18.45 2.02
C VAL A 290 -5.69 -17.11 2.11
N ASP A 291 -5.04 -16.09 2.66
CA ASP A 291 -5.53 -14.73 2.65
C ASP A 291 -4.92 -13.96 1.48
N MET A 292 -5.76 -13.15 0.81
CA MET A 292 -5.38 -12.30 -0.30
C MET A 292 -5.23 -10.87 0.21
N PRO A 293 -3.98 -10.37 0.35
CA PRO A 293 -3.79 -8.99 0.79
C PRO A 293 -4.09 -8.00 -0.31
N VAL A 294 -4.30 -6.76 0.06
CA VAL A 294 -4.42 -5.67 -0.91
C VAL A 294 -3.20 -5.57 -1.82
N TRP A 295 -3.39 -5.16 -3.06
CA TRP A 295 -2.36 -5.04 -4.09
C TRP A 295 -1.71 -6.36 -4.52
N TYR A 296 -2.39 -7.48 -4.28
CA TYR A 296 -2.04 -8.76 -4.90
C TYR A 296 -3.18 -9.19 -5.81
N THR A 297 -2.86 -9.39 -7.09
CA THR A 297 -3.81 -10.08 -7.96
C THR A 297 -3.85 -11.56 -7.59
N HIS A 298 -5.01 -12.13 -7.65
CA HIS A 298 -5.23 -13.50 -7.25
C HIS A 298 -6.25 -14.21 -8.15
N ASN A 299 -6.15 -15.51 -8.18
CA ASN A 299 -7.16 -16.36 -8.75
C ASN A 299 -7.26 -17.70 -7.99
N ILE A 300 -8.36 -18.39 -8.19
CA ILE A 300 -8.59 -19.73 -7.70
C ILE A 300 -8.99 -20.64 -8.88
N THR A 301 -8.32 -21.77 -9.03
CA THR A 301 -8.60 -22.78 -10.07
C THR A 301 -9.06 -24.06 -9.42
N ASN A 302 -10.18 -24.61 -9.88
CA ASN A 302 -10.58 -25.97 -9.55
C ASN A 302 -9.64 -26.96 -10.26
N ILE A 303 -8.80 -27.64 -9.51
CA ILE A 303 -7.85 -28.64 -10.00
C ILE A 303 -8.32 -30.08 -9.72
N GLY A 304 -9.54 -30.22 -9.21
CA GLY A 304 -10.21 -31.51 -9.00
C GLY A 304 -11.10 -31.90 -10.18
N ASP A 305 -11.75 -33.04 -10.02
CA ASP A 305 -12.68 -33.67 -10.99
C ASP A 305 -14.15 -33.46 -10.59
N GLU A 306 -14.41 -32.92 -9.42
CA GLU A 306 -15.73 -32.55 -8.91
C GLU A 306 -15.90 -31.04 -8.80
N GLU A 307 -17.12 -30.56 -8.53
CA GLU A 307 -17.40 -29.16 -8.30
C GLU A 307 -16.68 -28.67 -7.04
N LEU A 308 -15.92 -27.59 -7.15
CA LEU A 308 -15.22 -26.96 -6.04
C LEU A 308 -16.17 -26.04 -5.28
N TYR A 309 -16.32 -26.27 -3.99
CA TYR A 309 -16.97 -25.36 -3.06
C TYR A 309 -15.92 -24.50 -2.38
N THR A 310 -16.03 -23.20 -2.56
CA THR A 310 -15.13 -22.22 -1.95
C THR A 310 -15.93 -21.35 -0.97
N GLN A 311 -15.44 -21.25 0.25
CA GLN A 311 -15.92 -20.25 1.21
C GLN A 311 -14.94 -19.10 1.27
N PHE A 312 -15.43 -17.87 1.21
CA PHE A 312 -14.59 -16.68 1.35
C PHE A 312 -15.24 -15.61 2.23
N TRP A 313 -14.39 -14.85 2.86
CA TRP A 313 -14.74 -13.70 3.67
C TRP A 313 -14.07 -12.45 3.12
N ILE A 314 -14.78 -11.33 3.15
CA ILE A 314 -14.22 -10.01 2.88
C ILE A 314 -14.46 -9.09 4.07
N ASN A 315 -13.54 -8.18 4.33
CA ASN A 315 -13.54 -7.29 5.49
C ASN A 315 -14.54 -6.13 5.42
N GLU A 316 -15.28 -6.01 4.33
CA GLU A 316 -16.37 -5.03 4.15
C GLU A 316 -17.55 -5.66 3.40
N TRP A 317 -18.69 -4.99 3.40
CA TRP A 317 -19.83 -5.41 2.59
C TRP A 317 -19.54 -5.11 1.11
N TYR A 318 -19.95 -6.01 0.24
CA TYR A 318 -19.84 -5.81 -1.19
C TYR A 318 -20.79 -4.69 -1.64
N ASP A 319 -20.24 -3.64 -2.21
CA ASP A 319 -20.99 -2.55 -2.83
C ASP A 319 -20.78 -2.60 -4.36
N PRO A 320 -21.85 -2.86 -5.15
CA PRO A 320 -21.73 -2.89 -6.61
C PRO A 320 -21.30 -1.55 -7.22
N SER A 321 -21.56 -0.43 -6.54
CA SER A 321 -21.19 0.92 -7.01
C SER A 321 -19.74 1.29 -6.72
N ASP A 322 -19.11 0.61 -5.75
CA ASP A 322 -17.70 0.79 -5.35
C ASP A 322 -17.05 -0.57 -5.08
N GLY A 323 -17.01 -1.43 -6.09
CA GLY A 323 -16.61 -2.83 -5.99
C GLY A 323 -15.17 -3.08 -5.57
N ASP A 324 -14.27 -2.08 -5.62
CA ASP A 324 -12.83 -2.21 -5.33
C ASP A 324 -12.18 -3.44 -5.98
N THR A 325 -12.50 -3.70 -7.24
CA THR A 325 -12.04 -4.86 -7.98
C THR A 325 -11.45 -4.42 -9.31
N TYR A 326 -10.17 -4.74 -9.52
CA TYR A 326 -9.39 -4.32 -10.69
C TYR A 326 -8.84 -5.53 -11.40
N PHE A 327 -9.24 -5.74 -12.65
CA PHE A 327 -8.82 -6.88 -13.44
C PHE A 327 -7.33 -6.83 -13.79
N ASP A 328 -6.59 -7.87 -13.39
CA ASP A 328 -5.17 -8.07 -13.72
C ASP A 328 -4.83 -9.56 -13.55
N PRO A 329 -4.74 -10.35 -14.63
CA PRO A 329 -4.47 -11.79 -14.56
C PRO A 329 -3.14 -12.12 -13.89
N CYS A 330 -3.11 -13.18 -13.07
CA CYS A 330 -1.89 -13.61 -12.37
C CYS A 330 -0.76 -13.99 -13.32
N ASP A 331 -1.07 -14.56 -14.47
CA ASP A 331 -0.12 -14.97 -15.51
C ASP A 331 0.24 -13.88 -16.50
N ASN A 332 -0.41 -12.72 -16.43
CA ASN A 332 -0.14 -11.59 -17.31
C ASN A 332 1.12 -10.83 -16.88
N THR A 333 2.27 -11.45 -17.09
CA THR A 333 3.58 -10.84 -16.78
C THR A 333 4.07 -9.88 -17.89
N GLU A 334 3.41 -9.81 -19.04
CA GLU A 334 3.86 -8.99 -20.18
C GLU A 334 3.63 -7.49 -19.99
N ASN A 335 2.60 -7.11 -19.23
CA ASN A 335 2.26 -5.71 -18.98
C ASN A 335 3.31 -4.94 -18.15
N TYR A 336 4.23 -5.66 -17.51
CA TYR A 336 5.26 -5.08 -16.63
C TYR A 336 6.68 -5.15 -17.19
N LYS A 337 6.85 -5.67 -18.41
CA LYS A 337 8.13 -5.51 -19.10
C LYS A 337 8.34 -4.02 -19.35
N LEU A 338 9.28 -3.44 -18.64
CA LEU A 338 9.72 -2.07 -18.87
C LEU A 338 10.05 -1.90 -20.35
N LYS A 339 9.30 -1.04 -21.01
CA LYS A 339 9.66 -0.50 -22.32
C LYS A 339 10.78 0.49 -22.15
#